data_0848877b67d01c03c161aae8f7e05a29
#
_entry.id   0848877b67d01c03c161aae8f7e05a29
#
_cell.length_a   1.000
_cell.length_b   1.000
_cell.length_c   1.000
_cell.angle_alpha   90.00
_cell.angle_beta   90.00
_cell.angle_gamma   90.00
#
_symmetry.space_group_name_H-M   'P 1'
#
loop_
_entity.id
_entity.type
_entity.pdbx_description
1 polymer ?
#
loop_
_entity_poly.entity_id
_entity_poly.type
_entity_poly.pdbx_seq_one_letter_code
_entity_poly.pdbx_strand_id
1 'polypeptide(L)'
;MKYAAKKIGLTLLTMVIVSFLAFLAFQVIPGDPAVKLLGTEATPERIAALRAEMGLDRPFLERYVQWVLGALKGDFGTSYSYKMPVSSMLAGKLPVTGLLTGMSFVLILAFSIPLGIFTARHAGGRLDRAMTAVNQVLMAIPAFVTGILLTYVFGLVLRWFVPGNYVSPGDNLGGSLWYFLFPAVSIALPRVAMTVKMLRSSILSELQKDYVRTSHSRGNSDRATLYRHVLRNAMGPVVSFLAMTAADIVAGSVVIEQVFSLPGLGRMLLTSIANRDYPVVQAVVVIVAFWVVLVNLLAYLINQRLDPRLRLQ
;
A
#
# COMPACT_ATOMS: atom_id res chain seq x y z
N MET A 1 0.88 -0.59 29.50
CA MET A 1 0.82 -2.03 29.13
C MET A 1 -0.60 -2.48 28.73
N LYS A 2 -1.67 -2.23 29.51
CA LYS A 2 -3.05 -2.65 29.16
C LYS A 2 -3.54 -2.14 27.81
N TYR A 3 -3.21 -0.91 27.44
CA TYR A 3 -3.64 -0.30 26.17
C TYR A 3 -2.94 -0.91 24.94
N ALA A 4 -1.64 -1.19 25.01
CA ALA A 4 -0.92 -1.89 23.92
C ALA A 4 -1.47 -3.30 23.72
N ALA A 5 -1.76 -4.03 24.81
CA ALA A 5 -2.39 -5.34 24.73
C ALA A 5 -3.78 -5.29 24.10
N LYS A 6 -4.63 -4.29 24.46
CA LYS A 6 -5.93 -4.07 23.81
C LYS A 6 -5.79 -3.82 22.30
N LYS A 7 -4.79 -3.00 21.90
CA LYS A 7 -4.55 -2.69 20.49
C LYS A 7 -4.09 -3.92 19.71
N ILE A 8 -3.16 -4.69 20.28
CA ILE A 8 -2.72 -5.97 19.69
C ILE A 8 -3.90 -6.93 19.56
N GLY A 9 -4.75 -7.05 20.59
CA GLY A 9 -5.95 -7.88 20.53
C GLY A 9 -6.92 -7.47 19.41
N LEU A 10 -7.17 -6.15 19.25
CA LEU A 10 -7.98 -5.63 18.14
C LEU A 10 -7.33 -5.91 16.77
N THR A 11 -6.01 -5.79 16.67
CA THR A 11 -5.24 -6.11 15.47
C THR A 11 -5.41 -7.59 15.08
N LEU A 12 -5.26 -8.49 16.05
CA LEU A 12 -5.45 -9.94 15.82
C LEU A 12 -6.90 -10.25 15.42
N LEU A 13 -7.88 -9.64 16.10
CA LEU A 13 -9.29 -9.78 15.75
C LEU A 13 -9.57 -9.31 14.32
N THR A 14 -9.00 -8.17 13.92
CA THR A 14 -9.13 -7.67 12.55
C THR A 14 -8.55 -8.66 11.54
N MET A 15 -7.38 -9.24 11.82
CA MET A 15 -6.77 -10.25 10.95
C MET A 15 -7.64 -11.50 10.81
N VAL A 16 -8.23 -11.97 11.91
CA VAL A 16 -9.15 -13.12 11.89
C VAL A 16 -10.39 -12.79 11.06
N ILE A 17 -11.00 -11.63 11.26
CA ILE A 17 -12.19 -11.21 10.49
C ILE A 17 -11.85 -11.09 8.99
N VAL A 18 -10.76 -10.43 8.64
CA VAL A 18 -10.38 -10.25 7.23
C VAL A 18 -10.05 -11.58 6.58
N SER A 19 -9.30 -12.47 7.24
CA SER A 19 -8.99 -13.80 6.71
C SER A 19 -10.24 -14.65 6.55
N PHE A 20 -11.18 -14.59 7.51
CA PHE A 20 -12.46 -15.28 7.41
C PHE A 20 -13.32 -14.77 6.25
N LEU A 21 -13.44 -13.44 6.12
CA LEU A 21 -14.20 -12.82 5.03
C LEU A 21 -13.57 -13.12 3.65
N ALA A 22 -12.25 -13.08 3.56
CA ALA A 22 -11.54 -13.48 2.34
C ALA A 22 -11.83 -14.94 1.97
N PHE A 23 -11.80 -15.83 2.96
CA PHE A 23 -12.08 -17.25 2.75
C PHE A 23 -13.57 -17.48 2.37
N LEU A 24 -14.50 -16.77 3.03
CA LEU A 24 -15.92 -16.82 2.76
C LEU A 24 -16.28 -16.30 1.36
N ALA A 25 -15.61 -15.25 0.90
CA ALA A 25 -15.85 -14.66 -0.41
C ALA A 25 -15.75 -15.69 -1.54
N PHE A 26 -14.78 -16.63 -1.44
CA PHE A 26 -14.62 -17.69 -2.44
C PHE A 26 -15.67 -18.80 -2.37
N GLN A 27 -16.37 -18.93 -1.26
CA GLN A 27 -17.50 -19.85 -1.14
C GLN A 27 -18.76 -19.27 -1.82
N VAL A 28 -18.88 -17.93 -1.86
CA VAL A 28 -20.06 -17.22 -2.41
C VAL A 28 -19.91 -16.93 -3.91
N ILE A 29 -18.67 -16.79 -4.39
CA ILE A 29 -18.42 -16.51 -5.82
C ILE A 29 -18.89 -17.71 -6.66
N PRO A 30 -19.83 -17.49 -7.59
CA PRO A 30 -20.37 -18.57 -8.41
C PRO A 30 -19.32 -19.18 -9.33
N GLY A 31 -19.30 -20.52 -9.40
CA GLY A 31 -18.44 -21.32 -10.26
C GLY A 31 -17.45 -22.19 -9.49
N ASP A 32 -17.18 -23.34 -10.04
CA ASP A 32 -16.33 -24.38 -9.49
C ASP A 32 -14.91 -24.26 -10.04
N PRO A 33 -13.86 -24.13 -9.19
CA PRO A 33 -12.47 -24.11 -9.66
C PRO A 33 -12.07 -25.41 -10.38
N ALA A 34 -12.63 -26.57 -9.98
CA ALA A 34 -12.35 -27.84 -10.65
C ALA A 34 -12.86 -27.86 -12.09
N VAL A 35 -14.07 -27.31 -12.31
CA VAL A 35 -14.64 -27.17 -13.66
C VAL A 35 -13.78 -26.21 -14.51
N LYS A 36 -13.34 -25.10 -13.92
CA LYS A 36 -12.47 -24.13 -14.62
C LYS A 36 -11.13 -24.74 -15.04
N LEU A 37 -10.52 -25.55 -14.17
CA LEU A 37 -9.22 -26.19 -14.45
C LEU A 37 -9.32 -27.28 -15.50
N LEU A 38 -10.41 -28.07 -15.50
CA LEU A 38 -10.64 -29.14 -16.46
C LEU A 38 -11.08 -28.60 -17.84
N GLY A 39 -11.70 -27.41 -17.87
CA GLY A 39 -12.13 -26.79 -19.12
C GLY A 39 -13.03 -27.74 -19.96
N THR A 40 -12.61 -28.05 -21.18
CA THR A 40 -13.33 -28.94 -22.11
C THR A 40 -13.30 -30.42 -21.69
N GLU A 41 -12.41 -30.80 -20.78
CA GLU A 41 -12.30 -32.18 -20.25
C GLU A 41 -13.12 -32.42 -18.97
N ALA A 42 -14.02 -31.51 -18.60
CA ALA A 42 -14.83 -31.54 -17.39
C ALA A 42 -15.95 -32.58 -17.51
N THR A 43 -15.64 -33.84 -17.20
CA THR A 43 -16.65 -34.87 -16.95
C THR A 43 -17.05 -34.89 -15.47
N PRO A 44 -18.27 -35.37 -15.11
CA PRO A 44 -18.71 -35.44 -13.71
C PRO A 44 -17.72 -36.19 -12.81
N GLU A 45 -17.16 -37.30 -13.29
CA GLU A 45 -16.22 -38.16 -12.56
C GLU A 45 -14.89 -37.41 -12.31
N ARG A 46 -14.35 -36.72 -13.34
CA ARG A 46 -13.12 -35.93 -13.23
C ARG A 46 -13.29 -34.74 -12.31
N ILE A 47 -14.45 -34.07 -12.38
CA ILE A 47 -14.78 -32.94 -11.48
C ILE A 47 -14.79 -33.44 -10.04
N ALA A 48 -15.48 -34.57 -9.74
CA ALA A 48 -15.54 -35.13 -8.39
C ALA A 48 -14.15 -35.52 -7.87
N ALA A 49 -13.34 -36.18 -8.69
CA ALA A 49 -11.97 -36.57 -8.33
C ALA A 49 -11.09 -35.33 -8.02
N LEU A 50 -11.15 -34.31 -8.87
CA LEU A 50 -10.36 -33.09 -8.67
C LEU A 50 -10.84 -32.29 -7.46
N ARG A 51 -12.14 -32.19 -7.19
CA ARG A 51 -12.70 -31.57 -5.98
C ARG A 51 -12.19 -32.25 -4.71
N ALA A 52 -12.17 -33.60 -4.69
CA ALA A 52 -11.63 -34.37 -3.57
C ALA A 52 -10.13 -34.11 -3.37
N GLU A 53 -9.33 -34.12 -4.46
CA GLU A 53 -7.90 -33.76 -4.44
C GLU A 53 -7.66 -32.35 -3.89
N MET A 54 -8.47 -31.37 -4.32
CA MET A 54 -8.40 -29.98 -3.84
C MET A 54 -8.97 -29.80 -2.42
N GLY A 55 -9.55 -30.84 -1.82
CA GLY A 55 -10.17 -30.79 -0.50
C GLY A 55 -11.43 -29.91 -0.43
N LEU A 56 -12.09 -29.67 -1.56
CA LEU A 56 -13.26 -28.78 -1.64
C LEU A 56 -14.52 -29.41 -1.03
N ASP A 57 -14.52 -30.74 -0.85
CA ASP A 57 -15.66 -31.50 -0.28
C ASP A 57 -15.68 -31.50 1.24
N ARG A 58 -14.61 -30.99 1.89
CA ARG A 58 -14.56 -30.85 3.35
C ARG A 58 -15.46 -29.70 3.84
N PRO A 59 -15.97 -29.78 5.09
CA PRO A 59 -16.73 -28.69 5.71
C PRO A 59 -15.97 -27.36 5.67
N PHE A 60 -16.67 -26.27 5.40
CA PHE A 60 -16.10 -24.92 5.25
C PHE A 60 -15.20 -24.52 6.45
N LEU A 61 -15.69 -24.71 7.68
CA LEU A 61 -14.94 -24.32 8.89
C LEU A 61 -13.67 -25.14 9.08
N GLU A 62 -13.70 -26.43 8.74
CA GLU A 62 -12.51 -27.29 8.81
C GLU A 62 -11.43 -26.78 7.84
N ARG A 63 -11.82 -26.49 6.60
CA ARG A 63 -10.93 -25.93 5.57
C ARG A 63 -10.33 -24.59 6.02
N TYR A 64 -11.17 -23.71 6.60
CA TYR A 64 -10.70 -22.42 7.10
C TYR A 64 -9.68 -22.59 8.22
N VAL A 65 -9.97 -23.41 9.24
CA VAL A 65 -9.06 -23.62 10.36
C VAL A 65 -7.75 -24.26 9.90
N GLN A 66 -7.80 -25.27 9.03
CA GLN A 66 -6.61 -25.88 8.46
C GLN A 66 -5.76 -24.86 7.69
N TRP A 67 -6.40 -24.03 6.89
CA TRP A 67 -5.70 -22.98 6.13
C TRP A 67 -5.05 -21.94 7.06
N VAL A 68 -5.75 -21.45 8.10
CA VAL A 68 -5.17 -20.52 9.08
C VAL A 68 -3.97 -21.11 9.80
N LEU A 69 -4.08 -22.38 10.25
CA LEU A 69 -2.97 -23.06 10.93
C LEU A 69 -1.77 -23.28 9.99
N GLY A 70 -2.02 -23.54 8.71
CA GLY A 70 -0.98 -23.60 7.67
C GLY A 70 -0.33 -22.24 7.46
N ALA A 71 -1.13 -21.19 7.27
CA ALA A 71 -0.67 -19.83 7.03
C ALA A 71 0.22 -19.30 8.18
N LEU A 72 -0.10 -19.63 9.43
CA LEU A 72 0.75 -19.30 10.60
C LEU A 72 2.13 -19.98 10.56
N LYS A 73 2.28 -21.08 9.82
CA LYS A 73 3.55 -21.77 9.59
C LYS A 73 4.22 -21.38 8.27
N GLY A 74 3.64 -20.43 7.51
CA GLY A 74 4.12 -20.01 6.19
C GLY A 74 3.66 -20.91 5.04
N ASP A 75 2.78 -21.86 5.31
CA ASP A 75 2.13 -22.70 4.30
C ASP A 75 0.77 -22.10 3.92
N PHE A 76 0.70 -21.51 2.73
CA PHE A 76 -0.53 -20.94 2.16
C PHE A 76 -1.25 -21.91 1.22
N GLY A 77 -0.83 -23.18 1.20
CA GLY A 77 -1.34 -24.22 0.32
C GLY A 77 -0.67 -24.23 -1.07
N THR A 78 -1.27 -24.98 -1.97
CA THR A 78 -0.79 -25.19 -3.34
C THR A 78 -1.69 -24.45 -4.33
N SER A 79 -1.10 -23.73 -5.26
CA SER A 79 -1.80 -23.08 -6.37
C SER A 79 -2.54 -24.11 -7.22
N TYR A 80 -3.80 -23.84 -7.50
CA TYR A 80 -4.60 -24.71 -8.34
C TYR A 80 -4.14 -24.66 -9.81
N SER A 81 -3.78 -23.46 -10.30
CA SER A 81 -3.38 -23.23 -11.69
C SER A 81 -1.95 -23.69 -11.98
N TYR A 82 -1.02 -23.42 -11.06
CA TYR A 82 0.42 -23.63 -11.30
C TYR A 82 0.95 -24.91 -10.64
N LYS A 83 0.14 -25.59 -9.81
CA LYS A 83 0.51 -26.85 -9.10
C LYS A 83 1.82 -26.74 -8.29
N MET A 84 2.08 -25.55 -7.74
CA MET A 84 3.27 -25.28 -6.93
C MET A 84 2.90 -24.60 -5.61
N PRO A 85 3.76 -24.65 -4.57
CA PRO A 85 3.48 -24.00 -3.29
C PRO A 85 3.28 -22.49 -3.47
N VAL A 86 2.21 -21.94 -2.88
CA VAL A 86 1.91 -20.51 -2.92
C VAL A 86 3.03 -19.68 -2.28
N SER A 87 3.67 -20.20 -1.23
CA SER A 87 4.81 -19.54 -0.56
C SER A 87 5.98 -19.27 -1.50
N SER A 88 6.29 -20.20 -2.41
CA SER A 88 7.37 -20.01 -3.40
C SER A 88 6.99 -18.96 -4.46
N MET A 89 5.72 -18.91 -4.85
CA MET A 89 5.22 -17.88 -5.76
C MET A 89 5.31 -16.49 -5.12
N LEU A 90 4.93 -16.38 -3.84
CA LEU A 90 5.00 -15.13 -3.08
C LEU A 90 6.43 -14.62 -2.91
N ALA A 91 7.38 -15.51 -2.64
CA ALA A 91 8.78 -15.16 -2.43
C ALA A 91 9.38 -14.37 -3.62
N GLY A 92 8.98 -14.69 -4.85
CA GLY A 92 9.41 -13.96 -6.04
C GLY A 92 8.68 -12.64 -6.32
N LYS A 93 7.48 -12.44 -5.71
CA LYS A 93 6.60 -11.28 -6.01
C LYS A 93 6.63 -10.22 -4.91
N LEU A 94 6.79 -10.63 -3.66
CA LEU A 94 6.88 -9.74 -2.50
C LEU A 94 7.98 -8.68 -2.64
N PRO A 95 9.23 -8.99 -3.07
CA PRO A 95 10.27 -7.99 -3.23
C PRO A 95 9.93 -6.92 -4.28
N VAL A 96 9.23 -7.30 -5.36
CA VAL A 96 8.83 -6.39 -6.44
C VAL A 96 7.84 -5.35 -5.92
N THR A 97 6.73 -5.80 -5.31
CA THR A 97 5.73 -4.90 -4.72
C THR A 97 6.32 -4.12 -3.55
N GLY A 98 7.18 -4.75 -2.74
CA GLY A 98 7.87 -4.10 -1.62
C GLY A 98 8.78 -2.96 -2.08
N LEU A 99 9.60 -3.18 -3.13
CA LEU A 99 10.46 -2.15 -3.71
C LEU A 99 9.65 -1.00 -4.29
N LEU A 100 8.59 -1.30 -5.06
CA LEU A 100 7.69 -0.29 -5.61
C LEU A 100 7.05 0.57 -4.52
N THR A 101 6.50 -0.09 -3.49
CA THR A 101 5.86 0.59 -2.34
C THR A 101 6.86 1.45 -1.58
N GLY A 102 8.04 0.88 -1.28
CA GLY A 102 9.11 1.58 -0.56
C GLY A 102 9.61 2.81 -1.32
N MET A 103 9.92 2.68 -2.60
CA MET A 103 10.35 3.81 -3.44
C MET A 103 9.27 4.88 -3.53
N SER A 104 8.00 4.49 -3.76
CA SER A 104 6.89 5.44 -3.81
C SER A 104 6.76 6.21 -2.50
N PHE A 105 6.85 5.51 -1.36
CA PHE A 105 6.74 6.14 -0.04
C PHE A 105 7.91 7.08 0.26
N VAL A 106 9.13 6.70 -0.10
CA VAL A 106 10.31 7.57 0.02
C VAL A 106 10.15 8.84 -0.83
N LEU A 107 9.67 8.73 -2.07
CA LEU A 107 9.39 9.89 -2.93
C LEU A 107 8.32 10.80 -2.31
N ILE A 108 7.25 10.21 -1.75
CA ILE A 108 6.22 10.99 -1.06
C ILE A 108 6.82 11.80 0.08
N LEU A 109 7.61 11.18 0.95
CA LEU A 109 8.24 11.88 2.07
C LEU A 109 9.23 12.95 1.60
N ALA A 110 10.10 12.60 0.66
CA ALA A 110 11.17 13.47 0.16
C ALA A 110 10.64 14.75 -0.49
N PHE A 111 9.50 14.68 -1.18
CA PHE A 111 8.93 15.84 -1.86
C PHE A 111 7.85 16.53 -1.03
N SER A 112 6.96 15.80 -0.35
CA SER A 112 5.83 16.43 0.33
C SER A 112 6.23 17.26 1.55
N ILE A 113 7.22 16.79 2.33
CA ILE A 113 7.63 17.50 3.54
C ILE A 113 8.25 18.86 3.20
N PRO A 114 9.29 18.95 2.33
CA PRO A 114 9.86 20.26 1.95
C PRO A 114 8.84 21.18 1.27
N LEU A 115 8.04 20.64 0.33
CA LEU A 115 7.05 21.43 -0.40
C LEU A 115 5.91 21.91 0.51
N GLY A 116 5.46 21.09 1.48
CA GLY A 116 4.44 21.47 2.46
C GLY A 116 4.92 22.61 3.38
N ILE A 117 6.16 22.53 3.86
CA ILE A 117 6.78 23.60 4.65
C ILE A 117 6.96 24.86 3.80
N PHE A 118 7.43 24.70 2.57
CA PHE A 118 7.65 25.82 1.64
C PHE A 118 6.34 26.57 1.36
N THR A 119 5.27 25.84 1.02
CA THR A 119 3.96 26.46 0.74
C THR A 119 3.35 27.11 1.98
N ALA A 120 3.51 26.50 3.16
CA ALA A 120 3.04 27.11 4.41
C ALA A 120 3.76 28.43 4.74
N ARG A 121 5.06 28.51 4.48
CA ARG A 121 5.84 29.74 4.69
C ARG A 121 5.48 30.88 3.75
N HIS A 122 4.97 30.57 2.56
CA HIS A 122 4.58 31.56 1.55
C HIS A 122 3.05 31.74 1.46
N ALA A 123 2.33 31.34 2.53
CA ALA A 123 0.88 31.33 2.55
C ALA A 123 0.27 32.69 2.17
N GLY A 124 -0.76 32.66 1.30
CA GLY A 124 -1.43 33.84 0.77
C GLY A 124 -0.71 34.54 -0.40
N GLY A 125 0.54 34.18 -0.69
CA GLY A 125 1.33 34.72 -1.79
C GLY A 125 0.99 34.13 -3.17
N ARG A 126 1.62 34.66 -4.22
CA ARG A 126 1.46 34.13 -5.59
C ARG A 126 1.99 32.73 -5.75
N LEU A 127 3.12 32.38 -5.11
CA LEU A 127 3.70 31.03 -5.11
C LEU A 127 2.78 30.02 -4.44
N ASP A 128 2.19 30.37 -3.31
CA ASP A 128 1.23 29.52 -2.63
C ASP A 128 0.00 29.22 -3.50
N ARG A 129 -0.54 30.23 -4.17
CA ARG A 129 -1.66 30.05 -5.10
C ARG A 129 -1.31 29.15 -6.28
N ALA A 130 -0.14 29.35 -6.89
CA ALA A 130 0.34 28.52 -7.99
C ALA A 130 0.55 27.05 -7.54
N MET A 131 1.21 26.82 -6.41
CA MET A 131 1.43 25.48 -5.85
C MET A 131 0.11 24.79 -5.48
N THR A 132 -0.84 25.55 -4.92
CA THR A 132 -2.17 25.03 -4.61
C THR A 132 -2.91 24.58 -5.87
N ALA A 133 -2.85 25.36 -6.95
CA ALA A 133 -3.46 25.01 -8.24
C ALA A 133 -2.79 23.75 -8.83
N VAL A 134 -1.45 23.66 -8.83
CA VAL A 134 -0.72 22.48 -9.28
C VAL A 134 -1.11 21.25 -8.46
N ASN A 135 -1.15 21.37 -7.13
CA ASN A 135 -1.55 20.28 -6.26
C ASN A 135 -2.98 19.81 -6.56
N GLN A 136 -3.93 20.71 -6.82
CA GLN A 136 -5.30 20.34 -7.18
C GLN A 136 -5.35 19.55 -8.48
N VAL A 137 -4.58 19.94 -9.50
CA VAL A 137 -4.48 19.19 -10.76
C VAL A 137 -3.89 17.80 -10.52
N LEU A 138 -2.77 17.71 -9.79
CA LEU A 138 -2.11 16.43 -9.50
C LEU A 138 -2.99 15.48 -8.69
N MET A 139 -3.80 16.01 -7.77
CA MET A 139 -4.75 15.21 -6.98
C MET A 139 -5.92 14.68 -7.82
N ALA A 140 -6.31 15.38 -8.88
CA ALA A 140 -7.42 14.99 -9.74
C ALA A 140 -7.04 13.88 -10.74
N ILE A 141 -5.76 13.73 -11.05
CA ILE A 141 -5.29 12.74 -12.03
C ILE A 141 -5.09 11.39 -11.33
N PRO A 142 -5.80 10.32 -11.75
CA PRO A 142 -5.56 8.98 -11.23
C PRO A 142 -4.12 8.50 -11.48
N ALA A 143 -3.53 7.78 -10.52
CA ALA A 143 -2.14 7.31 -10.62
C ALA A 143 -1.85 6.49 -11.89
N PHE A 144 -2.81 5.66 -12.34
CA PHE A 144 -2.63 4.86 -13.56
C PHE A 144 -2.59 5.72 -14.83
N VAL A 145 -3.35 6.82 -14.88
CA VAL A 145 -3.28 7.79 -16.00
C VAL A 145 -1.91 8.43 -16.04
N THR A 146 -1.40 8.86 -14.87
CA THR A 146 -0.02 9.35 -14.75
C THR A 146 0.97 8.30 -15.23
N GLY A 147 0.78 7.03 -14.84
CA GLY A 147 1.62 5.92 -15.28
C GLY A 147 1.63 5.72 -16.80
N ILE A 148 0.47 5.77 -17.43
CA ILE A 148 0.35 5.69 -18.90
C ILE A 148 1.06 6.87 -19.58
N LEU A 149 0.86 8.10 -19.07
CA LEU A 149 1.52 9.29 -19.61
C LEU A 149 3.05 9.22 -19.46
N LEU A 150 3.55 8.77 -18.29
CA LEU A 150 4.98 8.56 -18.09
C LEU A 150 5.55 7.49 -19.02
N THR A 151 4.82 6.39 -19.20
CA THR A 151 5.21 5.34 -20.14
C THR A 151 5.24 5.85 -21.58
N TYR A 152 4.24 6.63 -21.98
CA TYR A 152 4.22 7.23 -23.32
C TYR A 152 5.39 8.20 -23.53
N VAL A 153 5.54 9.19 -22.63
CA VAL A 153 6.58 10.22 -22.80
C VAL A 153 7.97 9.64 -22.63
N PHE A 154 8.25 8.98 -21.50
CA PHE A 154 9.60 8.56 -21.15
C PHE A 154 9.98 7.18 -21.71
N GLY A 155 8.98 6.31 -21.94
CA GLY A 155 9.22 4.99 -22.51
C GLY A 155 9.24 5.00 -24.04
N LEU A 156 8.21 5.58 -24.67
CA LEU A 156 8.06 5.48 -26.13
C LEU A 156 8.70 6.68 -26.87
N VAL A 157 8.49 7.92 -26.40
CA VAL A 157 9.01 9.11 -27.08
C VAL A 157 10.49 9.35 -26.77
N LEU A 158 10.83 9.48 -25.49
CA LEU A 158 12.21 9.77 -25.03
C LEU A 158 13.09 8.52 -24.93
N ARG A 159 12.48 7.33 -24.83
CA ARG A 159 13.14 6.03 -24.74
C ARG A 159 14.15 5.92 -23.58
N TRP A 160 13.80 6.53 -22.44
CA TRP A 160 14.62 6.47 -21.23
C TRP A 160 14.54 5.10 -20.53
N PHE A 161 13.49 4.37 -20.77
CA PHE A 161 13.33 2.97 -20.38
C PHE A 161 12.47 2.22 -21.41
N VAL A 162 12.56 0.88 -21.40
CA VAL A 162 11.74 0.05 -22.30
C VAL A 162 10.52 -0.44 -21.53
N PRO A 163 9.28 -0.04 -21.92
CA PRO A 163 8.07 -0.51 -21.27
C PRO A 163 7.97 -2.05 -21.31
N GLY A 164 7.67 -2.67 -20.17
CA GLY A 164 7.57 -4.13 -20.08
C GLY A 164 8.88 -4.87 -19.88
N ASN A 165 10.04 -4.22 -20.05
CA ASN A 165 11.35 -4.83 -19.81
C ASN A 165 11.75 -4.67 -18.34
N TYR A 166 11.07 -5.42 -17.46
CA TYR A 166 11.40 -5.46 -16.05
C TYR A 166 12.83 -5.99 -15.81
N VAL A 167 13.59 -5.26 -15.02
CA VAL A 167 14.94 -5.65 -14.59
C VAL A 167 14.87 -6.07 -13.13
N SER A 168 15.32 -7.31 -12.84
CA SER A 168 15.37 -7.80 -11.47
C SER A 168 16.47 -7.09 -10.66
N PRO A 169 16.22 -6.72 -9.39
CA PRO A 169 17.25 -6.17 -8.51
C PRO A 169 18.46 -7.10 -8.33
N GLY A 170 18.25 -8.42 -8.43
CA GLY A 170 19.34 -9.41 -8.35
C GLY A 170 20.25 -9.41 -9.55
N ASP A 171 19.74 -9.04 -10.73
CA ASP A 171 20.54 -9.02 -11.96
C ASP A 171 21.26 -7.69 -12.17
N ASN A 172 20.54 -6.57 -11.95
CA ASN A 172 21.10 -5.22 -12.08
C ASN A 172 20.32 -4.26 -11.19
N LEU A 173 20.87 -3.96 -10.01
CA LEU A 173 20.23 -3.06 -9.04
C LEU A 173 20.01 -1.64 -9.60
N GLY A 174 21.01 -1.07 -10.29
CA GLY A 174 20.91 0.27 -10.87
C GLY A 174 19.83 0.36 -11.95
N GLY A 175 19.82 -0.59 -12.89
CA GLY A 175 18.80 -0.69 -13.92
C GLY A 175 17.40 -0.93 -13.35
N SER A 176 17.31 -1.74 -12.29
CA SER A 176 16.06 -1.97 -11.56
C SER A 176 15.53 -0.69 -10.92
N LEU A 177 16.35 0.02 -10.13
CA LEU A 177 15.95 1.28 -9.49
C LEU A 177 15.53 2.34 -10.51
N TRP A 178 16.24 2.42 -11.65
CA TRP A 178 15.87 3.30 -12.75
C TRP A 178 14.50 2.96 -13.33
N TYR A 179 14.25 1.67 -13.59
CA TYR A 179 12.96 1.22 -14.10
C TYR A 179 11.83 1.49 -13.11
N PHE A 180 12.03 1.18 -11.82
CA PHE A 180 11.05 1.39 -10.77
C PHE A 180 10.75 2.87 -10.48
N LEU A 181 11.62 3.79 -10.87
CA LEU A 181 11.41 5.22 -10.67
C LEU A 181 10.10 5.71 -11.31
N PHE A 182 9.80 5.28 -12.53
CA PHE A 182 8.61 5.73 -13.27
C PHE A 182 7.29 5.24 -12.66
N PRO A 183 7.12 3.94 -12.35
CA PRO A 183 5.95 3.47 -11.63
C PRO A 183 5.85 4.06 -10.21
N ALA A 184 6.98 4.25 -9.51
CA ALA A 184 6.99 4.88 -8.19
C ALA A 184 6.55 6.35 -8.24
N VAL A 185 7.00 7.12 -9.22
CA VAL A 185 6.58 8.50 -9.46
C VAL A 185 5.08 8.57 -9.78
N SER A 186 4.55 7.65 -10.60
CA SER A 186 3.12 7.63 -10.92
C SER A 186 2.23 7.42 -9.69
N ILE A 187 2.66 6.58 -8.74
CA ILE A 187 2.00 6.39 -7.46
C ILE A 187 2.19 7.61 -6.55
N ALA A 188 3.38 8.19 -6.54
CA ALA A 188 3.75 9.23 -5.60
C ALA A 188 3.11 10.59 -5.92
N LEU A 189 2.99 10.98 -7.18
CA LEU A 189 2.56 12.33 -7.58
C LEU A 189 1.24 12.79 -6.93
N PRO A 190 0.10 12.08 -7.05
CA PRO A 190 -1.14 12.51 -6.43
C PRO A 190 -1.04 12.52 -4.89
N ARG A 191 -0.29 11.58 -4.31
CA ARG A 191 -0.11 11.45 -2.86
C ARG A 191 0.81 12.53 -2.28
N VAL A 192 1.84 12.94 -3.02
CA VAL A 192 2.66 14.12 -2.69
C VAL A 192 1.77 15.36 -2.60
N ALA A 193 0.93 15.61 -3.60
CA ALA A 193 0.04 16.76 -3.62
C ALA A 193 -0.93 16.78 -2.43
N MET A 194 -1.52 15.60 -2.10
CA MET A 194 -2.40 15.44 -0.93
C MET A 194 -1.65 15.71 0.39
N THR A 195 -0.45 15.15 0.53
CA THR A 195 0.37 15.30 1.74
C THR A 195 0.85 16.75 1.91
N VAL A 196 1.26 17.42 0.82
CA VAL A 196 1.60 18.84 0.82
C VAL A 196 0.43 19.68 1.34
N LYS A 197 -0.77 19.46 0.81
CA LYS A 197 -2.00 20.13 1.26
C LYS A 197 -2.27 19.92 2.73
N MET A 198 -2.15 18.66 3.19
CA MET A 198 -2.37 18.28 4.59
C MET A 198 -1.35 18.93 5.52
N LEU A 199 -0.06 18.85 5.21
CA LEU A 199 1.02 19.43 6.01
C LEU A 199 0.91 20.97 6.05
N ARG A 200 0.66 21.61 4.91
CA ARG A 200 0.42 23.07 4.84
C ARG A 200 -0.72 23.47 5.77
N SER A 201 -1.87 22.82 5.67
CA SER A 201 -3.04 23.12 6.51
C SER A 201 -2.73 22.94 8.00
N SER A 202 -2.04 21.87 8.36
CA SER A 202 -1.65 21.57 9.73
C SER A 202 -0.68 22.63 10.29
N ILE A 203 0.33 23.05 9.50
CA ILE A 203 1.25 24.10 9.90
C ILE A 203 0.50 25.44 10.11
N LEU A 204 -0.37 25.82 9.18
CA LEU A 204 -1.12 27.08 9.29
C LEU A 204 -2.06 27.10 10.52
N SER A 205 -2.69 25.98 10.82
CA SER A 205 -3.50 25.83 12.04
C SER A 205 -2.66 25.94 13.31
N GLU A 206 -1.48 25.33 13.35
CA GLU A 206 -0.57 25.42 14.49
C GLU A 206 -0.01 26.82 14.70
N LEU A 207 0.26 27.59 13.62
CA LEU A 207 0.77 28.94 13.69
C LEU A 207 -0.20 29.94 14.36
N GLN A 208 -1.49 29.63 14.44
CA GLN A 208 -2.50 30.46 15.09
C GLN A 208 -2.59 30.26 16.62
N LYS A 209 -1.91 29.26 17.18
CA LYS A 209 -2.01 28.92 18.60
C LYS A 209 -1.17 29.85 19.51
N ASP A 210 -1.62 30.04 20.75
CA ASP A 210 -1.01 30.97 21.71
C ASP A 210 0.44 30.65 22.07
N TYR A 211 0.85 29.39 22.03
CA TYR A 211 2.26 29.04 22.28
C TYR A 211 3.22 29.62 21.23
N VAL A 212 2.73 29.90 20.02
CA VAL A 212 3.50 30.56 18.95
C VAL A 212 3.76 32.02 19.34
N ARG A 213 2.73 32.71 19.82
CA ARG A 213 2.88 34.08 20.35
C ARG A 213 3.87 34.13 21.51
N THR A 214 3.76 33.16 22.44
CA THR A 214 4.72 33.03 23.55
C THR A 214 6.14 32.79 23.06
N SER A 215 6.33 31.98 22.00
CA SER A 215 7.64 31.74 21.40
C SER A 215 8.27 33.03 20.88
N HIS A 216 7.50 33.86 20.15
CA HIS A 216 7.96 35.16 19.65
C HIS A 216 8.27 36.13 20.79
N SER A 217 7.44 36.21 21.85
CA SER A 217 7.67 37.05 23.03
C SER A 217 8.96 36.69 23.77
N ARG A 218 9.44 35.44 23.63
CA ARG A 218 10.74 34.97 24.16
C ARG A 218 11.92 35.25 23.21
N GLY A 219 11.71 35.99 22.12
CA GLY A 219 12.76 36.38 21.17
C GLY A 219 13.11 35.30 20.11
N ASN A 220 12.35 34.23 20.01
CA ASN A 220 12.60 33.24 18.96
C ASN A 220 12.22 33.80 17.58
N SER A 221 13.10 33.59 16.58
CA SER A 221 12.82 33.92 15.21
C SER A 221 11.70 33.06 14.63
N ASP A 222 11.01 33.51 13.56
CA ASP A 222 9.98 32.75 12.84
C ASP A 222 10.47 31.38 12.41
N ARG A 223 11.72 31.30 11.92
CA ARG A 223 12.34 30.02 11.53
C ARG A 223 12.53 29.09 12.72
N ALA A 224 13.04 29.57 13.84
CA ALA A 224 13.23 28.76 15.06
C ALA A 224 11.87 28.28 15.60
N THR A 225 10.87 29.16 15.65
CA THR A 225 9.51 28.84 16.08
C THR A 225 8.87 27.76 15.18
N LEU A 226 8.99 27.93 13.84
CA LEU A 226 8.44 26.97 12.88
C LEU A 226 9.07 25.58 13.04
N TYR A 227 10.39 25.46 13.01
CA TYR A 227 11.06 24.14 12.99
C TYR A 227 11.12 23.46 14.35
N ARG A 228 11.25 24.20 15.47
CA ARG A 228 11.39 23.63 16.81
C ARG A 228 10.03 23.33 17.48
N HIS A 229 9.01 24.15 17.22
CA HIS A 229 7.74 24.09 17.92
C HIS A 229 6.57 23.72 17.02
N VAL A 230 6.34 24.48 15.96
CA VAL A 230 5.15 24.32 15.10
C VAL A 230 5.20 23.01 14.33
N LEU A 231 6.30 22.71 13.63
CA LEU A 231 6.42 21.52 12.79
C LEU A 231 6.22 20.24 13.58
N ARG A 232 6.80 20.16 14.79
CA ARG A 232 6.62 18.97 15.63
C ARG A 232 5.16 18.71 15.96
N ASN A 233 4.39 19.74 16.30
CA ASN A 233 2.97 19.62 16.61
C ASN A 233 2.12 19.38 15.36
N ALA A 234 2.49 20.01 14.23
CA ALA A 234 1.81 19.85 12.96
C ALA A 234 1.97 18.44 12.36
N MET A 235 3.02 17.69 12.75
CA MET A 235 3.28 16.35 12.21
C MET A 235 2.31 15.27 12.71
N GLY A 236 1.63 15.43 13.84
CA GLY A 236 0.72 14.40 14.37
C GLY A 236 -0.34 13.95 13.35
N PRO A 237 -1.20 14.85 12.83
CA PRO A 237 -2.17 14.51 11.78
C PRO A 237 -1.51 14.02 10.49
N VAL A 238 -0.34 14.56 10.13
CA VAL A 238 0.38 14.19 8.91
C VAL A 238 0.92 12.76 8.99
N VAL A 239 1.45 12.33 10.14
CA VAL A 239 1.90 10.95 10.34
C VAL A 239 0.74 9.96 10.21
N SER A 240 -0.43 10.28 10.77
CA SER A 240 -1.63 9.46 10.59
C SER A 240 -2.03 9.36 9.11
N PHE A 241 -1.99 10.48 8.39
CA PHE A 241 -2.30 10.52 6.96
C PHE A 241 -1.27 9.74 6.13
N LEU A 242 0.03 9.86 6.44
CA LEU A 242 1.10 9.10 5.79
C LEU A 242 0.95 7.59 6.01
N ALA A 243 0.47 7.17 7.19
CA ALA A 243 0.20 5.76 7.43
C ALA A 243 -0.94 5.22 6.57
N MET A 244 -2.06 5.97 6.48
CA MET A 244 -3.13 5.61 5.53
C MET A 244 -2.60 5.55 4.10
N THR A 245 -1.78 6.53 3.70
CA THR A 245 -1.13 6.55 2.39
C THR A 245 -0.24 5.33 2.15
N ALA A 246 0.56 4.91 3.14
CA ALA A 246 1.43 3.73 3.01
C ALA A 246 0.62 2.42 2.89
N ALA A 247 -0.53 2.33 3.54
CA ALA A 247 -1.47 1.23 3.35
C ALA A 247 -2.09 1.24 1.95
N ASP A 248 -2.53 2.41 1.49
CA ASP A 248 -3.17 2.60 0.17
C ASP A 248 -2.22 2.38 -1.01
N ILE A 249 -0.92 2.61 -0.84
CA ILE A 249 0.07 2.38 -1.91
C ILE A 249 0.05 0.91 -2.35
N VAL A 250 0.00 -0.03 -1.42
CA VAL A 250 -0.01 -1.47 -1.75
C VAL A 250 -1.28 -1.84 -2.52
N ALA A 251 -2.45 -1.35 -2.09
CA ALA A 251 -3.69 -1.56 -2.83
C ALA A 251 -3.66 -0.89 -4.22
N GLY A 252 -3.12 0.33 -4.30
CA GLY A 252 -2.99 1.10 -5.54
C GLY A 252 -1.91 0.57 -6.49
N SER A 253 -0.90 -0.15 -5.99
CA SER A 253 0.18 -0.71 -6.82
C SER A 253 -0.32 -1.76 -7.81
N VAL A 254 -1.42 -2.44 -7.50
CA VAL A 254 -2.02 -3.49 -8.35
C VAL A 254 -2.20 -3.00 -9.79
N VAL A 255 -2.79 -1.83 -9.97
CA VAL A 255 -3.03 -1.26 -11.31
C VAL A 255 -1.72 -0.79 -11.95
N ILE A 256 -0.81 -0.21 -11.17
CA ILE A 256 0.48 0.26 -11.66
C ILE A 256 1.39 -0.91 -12.09
N GLU A 257 1.36 -2.02 -11.36
CA GLU A 257 2.05 -3.24 -11.76
C GLU A 257 1.57 -3.75 -13.13
N GLN A 258 0.28 -3.62 -13.44
CA GLN A 258 -0.24 -3.94 -14.77
C GLN A 258 0.26 -2.97 -15.85
N VAL A 259 0.17 -1.65 -15.59
CA VAL A 259 0.60 -0.61 -16.56
C VAL A 259 2.06 -0.77 -16.96
N PHE A 260 2.94 -1.04 -15.98
CA PHE A 260 4.39 -1.19 -16.19
C PHE A 260 4.83 -2.64 -16.38
N SER A 261 3.89 -3.60 -16.46
CA SER A 261 4.18 -5.04 -16.58
C SER A 261 5.12 -5.60 -15.50
N LEU A 262 5.04 -5.04 -14.28
CA LEU A 262 5.83 -5.53 -13.14
C LEU A 262 5.31 -6.88 -12.65
N PRO A 263 6.19 -7.86 -12.39
CA PRO A 263 5.79 -9.17 -11.89
C PRO A 263 5.57 -9.18 -10.37
N GLY A 264 4.70 -8.29 -9.85
CA GLY A 264 4.42 -8.14 -8.43
C GLY A 264 3.19 -8.91 -7.93
N LEU A 265 2.82 -8.66 -6.64
CA LEU A 265 1.67 -9.28 -5.98
C LEU A 265 0.34 -8.88 -6.62
N GLY A 266 0.20 -7.64 -7.05
CA GLY A 266 -1.05 -7.14 -7.63
C GLY A 266 -1.35 -7.81 -8.96
N ARG A 267 -0.34 -7.95 -9.83
CA ARG A 267 -0.50 -8.68 -11.10
C ARG A 267 -0.81 -10.16 -10.86
N MET A 268 -0.13 -10.79 -9.89
CA MET A 268 -0.41 -12.17 -9.50
C MET A 268 -1.84 -12.31 -8.98
N LEU A 269 -2.31 -11.37 -8.14
CA LEU A 269 -3.67 -11.35 -7.62
C LEU A 269 -4.72 -11.32 -8.73
N LEU A 270 -4.62 -10.38 -9.68
CA LEU A 270 -5.57 -10.25 -10.78
C LEU A 270 -5.60 -11.50 -11.66
N THR A 271 -4.44 -12.06 -11.99
CA THR A 271 -4.35 -13.30 -12.77
C THR A 271 -4.98 -14.47 -12.01
N SER A 272 -4.73 -14.58 -10.71
CA SER A 272 -5.26 -15.67 -9.87
C SER A 272 -6.77 -15.55 -9.67
N ILE A 273 -7.32 -14.32 -9.57
CA ILE A 273 -8.78 -14.09 -9.56
C ILE A 273 -9.39 -14.58 -10.86
N ALA A 274 -8.82 -14.19 -12.01
CA ALA A 274 -9.30 -14.60 -13.32
C ALA A 274 -9.28 -16.11 -13.51
N ASN A 275 -8.28 -16.79 -12.93
CA ASN A 275 -8.12 -18.25 -12.99
C ASN A 275 -8.82 -19.00 -11.85
N ARG A 276 -9.47 -18.32 -10.91
CA ARG A 276 -10.08 -18.91 -9.71
C ARG A 276 -9.11 -19.72 -8.84
N ASP A 277 -7.87 -19.25 -8.77
CA ASP A 277 -6.82 -19.84 -7.96
C ASP A 277 -6.94 -19.35 -6.51
N TYR A 278 -7.88 -19.93 -5.78
CA TYR A 278 -8.28 -19.47 -4.45
C TYR A 278 -7.14 -19.45 -3.44
N PRO A 279 -6.26 -20.46 -3.36
CA PRO A 279 -5.15 -20.42 -2.40
C PRO A 279 -4.25 -19.19 -2.59
N VAL A 280 -3.93 -18.85 -3.85
CA VAL A 280 -3.10 -17.68 -4.15
C VAL A 280 -3.82 -16.39 -3.77
N VAL A 281 -5.10 -16.24 -4.15
CA VAL A 281 -5.86 -15.02 -3.85
C VAL A 281 -6.03 -14.82 -2.35
N GLN A 282 -6.36 -15.88 -1.61
CA GLN A 282 -6.47 -15.84 -0.14
C GLN A 282 -5.16 -15.40 0.51
N ALA A 283 -4.04 -15.98 0.09
CA ALA A 283 -2.71 -15.63 0.60
C ALA A 283 -2.37 -14.16 0.35
N VAL A 284 -2.56 -13.66 -0.88
CA VAL A 284 -2.27 -12.27 -1.23
C VAL A 284 -3.16 -11.31 -0.45
N VAL A 285 -4.47 -11.57 -0.35
CA VAL A 285 -5.40 -10.72 0.41
C VAL A 285 -5.00 -10.63 1.88
N VAL A 286 -4.65 -11.76 2.51
CA VAL A 286 -4.23 -11.76 3.92
C VAL A 286 -2.88 -11.07 4.12
N ILE A 287 -1.93 -11.22 3.20
CA ILE A 287 -0.65 -10.51 3.26
C ILE A 287 -0.85 -8.99 3.12
N VAL A 288 -1.70 -8.55 2.18
CA VAL A 288 -2.03 -7.13 2.03
C VAL A 288 -2.73 -6.59 3.29
N ALA A 289 -3.68 -7.35 3.84
CA ALA A 289 -4.34 -6.98 5.08
C ALA A 289 -3.36 -6.89 6.26
N PHE A 290 -2.42 -7.83 6.37
CA PHE A 290 -1.36 -7.79 7.38
C PHE A 290 -0.50 -6.54 7.23
N TRP A 291 -0.11 -6.17 6.01
CA TRP A 291 0.61 -4.94 5.72
C TRP A 291 -0.15 -3.70 6.21
N VAL A 292 -1.44 -3.57 5.85
CA VAL A 292 -2.29 -2.46 6.27
C VAL A 292 -2.34 -2.34 7.80
N VAL A 293 -2.55 -3.46 8.47
CA VAL A 293 -2.63 -3.52 9.93
C VAL A 293 -1.28 -3.16 10.58
N LEU A 294 -0.17 -3.68 10.05
CA LEU A 294 1.19 -3.38 10.52
C LEU A 294 1.52 -1.89 10.40
N VAL A 295 1.25 -1.30 9.24
CA VAL A 295 1.49 0.13 8.99
C VAL A 295 0.65 1.00 9.94
N ASN A 296 -0.62 0.67 10.16
CA ASN A 296 -1.47 1.39 11.10
C ASN A 296 -0.98 1.25 12.54
N LEU A 297 -0.47 0.09 12.94
CA LEU A 297 0.13 -0.10 14.26
C LEU A 297 1.40 0.73 14.43
N LEU A 298 2.28 0.75 13.42
CA LEU A 298 3.51 1.57 13.43
C LEU A 298 3.17 3.07 13.54
N ALA A 299 2.21 3.55 12.74
CA ALA A 299 1.76 4.93 12.82
C ALA A 299 1.23 5.30 14.19
N TYR A 300 0.44 4.42 14.77
CA TYR A 300 -0.05 4.62 16.13
C TYR A 300 1.09 4.76 17.15
N LEU A 301 2.10 3.89 17.08
CA LEU A 301 3.28 3.96 17.96
C LEU A 301 4.09 5.25 17.76
N ILE A 302 4.24 5.70 16.51
CA ILE A 302 4.90 6.97 16.19
C ILE A 302 4.11 8.14 16.76
N ASN A 303 2.80 8.18 16.57
CA ASN A 303 1.94 9.25 17.09
C ASN A 303 1.97 9.33 18.61
N GLN A 304 2.01 8.20 19.32
CA GLN A 304 2.18 8.20 20.79
C GLN A 304 3.51 8.81 21.24
N ARG A 305 4.56 8.75 20.44
CA ARG A 305 5.84 9.40 20.73
C ARG A 305 5.82 10.90 20.42
N LEU A 306 5.08 11.30 19.38
CA LEU A 306 4.94 12.69 18.99
C LEU A 306 4.01 13.48 19.92
N ASP A 307 2.89 12.88 20.32
CA ASP A 307 1.92 13.46 21.25
C ASP A 307 1.71 12.56 22.47
N PRO A 308 2.40 12.85 23.60
CA PRO A 308 2.24 12.08 24.84
C PRO A 308 0.82 12.11 25.44
N ARG A 309 -0.04 13.07 25.04
CA ARG A 309 -1.42 13.18 25.55
C ARG A 309 -2.29 12.02 25.08
N LEU A 310 -1.96 11.40 23.97
CA LEU A 310 -2.63 10.19 23.47
C LEU A 310 -2.41 8.94 24.34
N ARG A 311 -1.53 9.01 25.34
CA ARG A 311 -1.31 7.91 26.30
C ARG A 311 -2.37 7.84 27.40
N LEU A 312 -3.15 8.89 27.56
CA LEU A 312 -4.11 9.04 28.67
C LEU A 312 -5.56 8.69 28.24
N GLN A 313 -5.79 8.35 26.97
CA GLN A 313 -7.05 7.87 26.44
C GLN A 313 -6.96 6.36 26.13
#